data_25b43160980d2d876d876b0173723389
#
_entry.id   25b43160980d2d876d876b0173723389
#
_cell.length_a   1.000
_cell.length_b   1.000
_cell.length_c   1.000
_cell.angle_alpha   90.00
_cell.angle_beta   90.00
_cell.angle_gamma   90.00
#
_symmetry.space_group_name_H-M   'P 1'
#
loop_
_entity.id
_entity.type
_entity.pdbx_description
1 polymer ?
#
loop_
_entity_poly.entity_id
_entity_poly.type
_entity_poly.pdbx_seq_one_letter_code
_entity_poly.pdbx_strand_id
1 'polypeptide(L)'
;EEEAFDVLMKEYGNVAEKTGYRPIVSFSDDKTVTFYDQRYNDLKDKFIMFNAGETGRITMFMRKKEIVDCARRHGVPVAPDWLVGNGEVPADIEYPVITKAFSPVEGCYKGDFHICQNEEELKKAFDAIESEHVFIQKYIDKKTEMTYEGFSYNHGKGMYVGVQTHYQYAVKGYYSPLQYCQPRVDAELQKKLNAMLEEIGFEGIWEIEFLVDKDDKIYFLEINFRHATWGYSSNVAGSPLP
;
A
#
# COMPACT_ATOMS: atom_id res chain seq x y z
N GLU A 1 -1.39 20.74 -1.57
CA GLU A 1 -0.25 20.19 -2.36
C GLU A 1 0.26 21.21 -3.40
N GLU A 2 -0.60 21.94 -4.14
CA GLU A 2 -0.18 22.89 -5.18
C GLU A 2 0.75 23.99 -4.63
N GLU A 3 0.42 24.61 -3.50
CA GLU A 3 1.26 25.64 -2.90
C GLU A 3 2.66 25.11 -2.51
N ALA A 4 2.71 23.90 -1.95
CA ALA A 4 3.97 23.24 -1.60
C ALA A 4 4.79 22.89 -2.87
N PHE A 5 4.11 22.47 -3.94
CA PHE A 5 4.71 22.20 -5.23
C PHE A 5 5.31 23.47 -5.84
N ASP A 6 4.59 24.59 -5.83
CA ASP A 6 5.07 25.89 -6.34
C ASP A 6 6.32 26.35 -5.59
N VAL A 7 6.34 26.19 -4.26
CA VAL A 7 7.53 26.50 -3.45
C VAL A 7 8.68 25.56 -3.81
N LEU A 8 8.44 24.26 -3.91
CA LEU A 8 9.47 23.28 -4.32
C LEU A 8 10.07 23.62 -5.67
N MET A 9 9.25 23.89 -6.67
CA MET A 9 9.70 24.22 -8.01
C MET A 9 10.46 25.55 -8.06
N LYS A 10 10.00 26.55 -7.33
CA LYS A 10 10.65 27.87 -7.25
C LYS A 10 12.04 27.79 -6.62
N GLU A 11 12.15 27.10 -5.48
CA GLU A 11 13.38 27.05 -4.69
C GLU A 11 14.38 26.00 -5.21
N TYR A 12 13.90 24.86 -5.71
CA TYR A 12 14.75 23.70 -6.02
C TYR A 12 14.65 23.21 -7.48
N GLY A 13 13.68 23.67 -8.27
CA GLY A 13 13.44 23.16 -9.63
C GLY A 13 14.60 23.34 -10.61
N ASN A 14 15.55 24.26 -10.32
CA ASN A 14 16.73 24.52 -11.15
C ASN A 14 18.04 24.02 -10.52
N VAL A 15 17.99 23.30 -9.40
CA VAL A 15 19.21 22.83 -8.70
C VAL A 15 19.97 21.84 -9.58
N ALA A 16 19.27 20.88 -10.19
CA ALA A 16 19.89 19.88 -11.05
C ALA A 16 20.65 20.51 -12.22
N GLU A 17 20.07 21.49 -12.88
CA GLU A 17 20.68 22.22 -13.98
C GLU A 17 21.93 23.00 -13.55
N LYS A 18 21.89 23.64 -12.38
CA LYS A 18 22.98 24.46 -11.85
C LYS A 18 24.13 23.67 -11.26
N THR A 19 23.86 22.50 -10.67
CA THR A 19 24.85 21.76 -9.88
C THR A 19 25.21 20.39 -10.44
N GLY A 20 24.40 19.84 -11.36
CA GLY A 20 24.50 18.47 -11.84
C GLY A 20 23.93 17.43 -10.86
N TYR A 21 23.36 17.85 -9.71
CA TYR A 21 22.78 16.96 -8.69
C TYR A 21 21.30 17.24 -8.53
N ARG A 22 20.48 16.18 -8.59
CA ARG A 22 19.04 16.27 -8.36
C ARG A 22 18.75 16.21 -6.86
N PRO A 23 17.98 17.15 -6.29
CA PRO A 23 17.48 17.04 -4.93
C PRO A 23 16.60 15.79 -4.75
N ILE A 24 16.61 15.24 -3.53
CA ILE A 24 15.73 14.11 -3.16
C ILE A 24 14.42 14.68 -2.61
N VAL A 25 13.30 14.14 -3.07
CA VAL A 25 11.97 14.43 -2.55
C VAL A 25 11.37 13.12 -2.02
N SER A 26 11.01 13.10 -0.76
CA SER A 26 10.37 11.94 -0.12
C SER A 26 8.96 12.30 0.35
N PHE A 27 8.10 11.29 0.47
CA PHE A 27 6.68 11.44 0.75
C PHE A 27 6.30 10.62 1.98
N SER A 28 5.35 11.15 2.77
CA SER A 28 4.85 10.52 4.00
C SER A 28 3.35 10.25 3.98
N ASP A 29 2.64 10.62 2.92
CA ASP A 29 1.20 10.39 2.79
C ASP A 29 0.79 10.10 1.34
N ASP A 30 -0.34 9.40 1.17
CA ASP A 30 -0.81 8.89 -0.12
C ASP A 30 -1.28 9.99 -1.08
N LYS A 31 -1.82 11.10 -0.55
CA LYS A 31 -2.26 12.23 -1.38
C LYS A 31 -1.08 12.93 -2.02
N THR A 32 -0.03 13.15 -1.24
CA THR A 32 1.22 13.73 -1.74
C THR A 32 1.88 12.81 -2.76
N VAL A 33 1.98 11.50 -2.49
CA VAL A 33 2.50 10.53 -3.47
C VAL A 33 1.71 10.61 -4.78
N THR A 34 0.37 10.56 -4.70
CA THR A 34 -0.50 10.66 -5.89
C THR A 34 -0.27 11.95 -6.66
N PHE A 35 -0.20 13.07 -5.96
CA PHE A 35 0.00 14.39 -6.57
C PHE A 35 1.30 14.46 -7.38
N TYR A 36 2.40 13.94 -6.84
CA TYR A 36 3.71 13.94 -7.51
C TYR A 36 3.82 12.83 -8.55
N ASP A 37 3.22 11.67 -8.35
CA ASP A 37 3.15 10.58 -9.33
C ASP A 37 2.47 11.04 -10.63
N GLN A 38 1.39 11.82 -10.52
CA GLN A 38 0.70 12.41 -11.68
C GLN A 38 1.54 13.43 -12.45
N ARG A 39 2.66 13.89 -11.89
CA ARG A 39 3.60 14.87 -12.48
C ARG A 39 4.99 14.28 -12.74
N TYR A 40 5.15 12.96 -12.61
CA TYR A 40 6.46 12.31 -12.66
C TYR A 40 7.28 12.67 -13.88
N ASN A 41 6.69 12.67 -15.08
CA ASN A 41 7.41 12.98 -16.31
C ASN A 41 7.98 14.41 -16.37
N ASP A 42 7.36 15.36 -15.67
CA ASP A 42 7.81 16.76 -15.60
C ASP A 42 8.89 16.97 -14.52
N LEU A 43 9.00 16.00 -13.59
CA LEU A 43 9.84 16.10 -12.39
C LEU A 43 11.08 15.20 -12.42
N LYS A 44 11.05 14.09 -13.13
CA LYS A 44 12.10 13.05 -13.11
C LYS A 44 13.52 13.54 -13.43
N ASP A 45 13.63 14.58 -14.24
CA ASP A 45 14.94 15.17 -14.60
C ASP A 45 15.40 16.23 -13.60
N LYS A 46 14.51 16.70 -12.73
CA LYS A 46 14.76 17.74 -11.71
C LYS A 46 15.01 17.17 -10.32
N PHE A 47 14.33 16.07 -10.00
CA PHE A 47 14.34 15.48 -8.65
C PHE A 47 14.59 13.97 -8.69
N ILE A 48 15.14 13.45 -7.59
CA ILE A 48 15.08 12.03 -7.27
C ILE A 48 13.85 11.85 -6.37
N MET A 49 12.89 11.01 -6.78
CA MET A 49 11.64 10.80 -6.07
C MET A 49 11.17 9.36 -6.22
N PHE A 50 10.28 8.92 -5.33
CA PHE A 50 9.61 7.63 -5.48
C PHE A 50 8.86 7.60 -6.80
N ASN A 51 9.00 6.51 -7.54
CA ASN A 51 8.42 6.40 -8.87
C ASN A 51 8.18 4.95 -9.28
N ALA A 52 7.37 4.77 -10.31
CA ALA A 52 7.17 3.49 -10.98
C ALA A 52 7.47 3.59 -12.51
N GLY A 53 8.37 4.52 -12.89
CA GLY A 53 8.86 4.69 -14.24
C GLY A 53 7.97 5.50 -15.18
N GLU A 54 6.70 5.72 -14.86
CA GLU A 54 5.76 6.51 -15.66
C GLU A 54 4.73 7.24 -14.81
N THR A 55 4.19 8.32 -15.35
CA THR A 55 3.17 9.15 -14.69
C THR A 55 1.91 8.34 -14.37
N GLY A 56 1.42 8.43 -13.13
CA GLY A 56 0.16 7.83 -12.69
C GLY A 56 0.22 6.33 -12.37
N ARG A 57 1.38 5.70 -12.51
CA ARG A 57 1.50 4.25 -12.30
C ARG A 57 1.41 3.85 -10.82
N ILE A 58 2.01 4.61 -9.91
CA ILE A 58 1.84 4.38 -8.48
C ILE A 58 0.37 4.54 -8.11
N THR A 59 -0.27 5.62 -8.56
CA THR A 59 -1.68 5.90 -8.32
C THR A 59 -2.59 4.77 -8.80
N MET A 60 -2.27 4.17 -9.96
CA MET A 60 -2.99 3.00 -10.46
C MET A 60 -2.89 1.82 -9.48
N PHE A 61 -1.68 1.49 -9.00
CA PHE A 61 -1.48 0.40 -8.05
C PHE A 61 -1.93 0.70 -6.62
N MET A 62 -2.30 1.95 -6.28
CA MET A 62 -3.01 2.27 -5.04
C MET A 62 -4.47 1.79 -5.05
N ARG A 63 -5.04 1.46 -6.20
CA ARG A 63 -6.37 0.88 -6.29
C ARG A 63 -6.36 -0.56 -5.78
N LYS A 64 -7.26 -0.86 -4.85
CA LYS A 64 -7.27 -2.17 -4.16
C LYS A 64 -7.32 -3.36 -5.12
N LYS A 65 -8.14 -3.29 -6.16
CA LYS A 65 -8.24 -4.38 -7.14
C LYS A 65 -6.96 -4.58 -7.93
N GLU A 66 -6.34 -3.50 -8.39
CA GLU A 66 -5.11 -3.56 -9.18
C GLU A 66 -3.95 -4.19 -8.41
N ILE A 67 -3.76 -3.77 -7.16
CA ILE A 67 -2.65 -4.28 -6.35
C ILE A 67 -2.89 -5.71 -5.88
N VAL A 68 -4.12 -6.08 -5.54
CA VAL A 68 -4.46 -7.46 -5.14
C VAL A 68 -4.31 -8.42 -6.32
N ASP A 69 -4.71 -8.00 -7.53
CA ASP A 69 -4.51 -8.83 -8.74
C ASP A 69 -3.03 -8.95 -9.11
N CYS A 70 -2.24 -7.90 -8.93
CA CYS A 70 -0.79 -7.96 -9.10
C CYS A 70 -0.18 -8.97 -8.11
N ALA A 71 -0.51 -8.89 -6.83
CA ALA A 71 -0.07 -9.84 -5.81
C ALA A 71 -0.45 -11.28 -6.18
N ARG A 72 -1.68 -11.50 -6.64
CA ARG A 72 -2.19 -12.81 -7.07
C ARG A 72 -1.43 -13.37 -8.26
N ARG A 73 -1.14 -12.56 -9.29
CA ARG A 73 -0.36 -12.98 -10.47
C ARG A 73 1.02 -13.49 -10.10
N HIS A 74 1.63 -12.94 -9.07
CA HIS A 74 2.94 -13.37 -8.58
C HIS A 74 2.89 -14.40 -7.46
N GLY A 75 1.68 -14.94 -7.17
CA GLY A 75 1.49 -15.99 -6.17
C GLY A 75 1.70 -15.53 -4.73
N VAL A 76 1.65 -14.21 -4.47
CA VAL A 76 1.54 -13.69 -3.10
C VAL A 76 0.15 -14.07 -2.59
N PRO A 77 0.03 -14.66 -1.39
CA PRO A 77 -1.27 -15.08 -0.87
C PRO A 77 -2.22 -13.89 -0.69
N VAL A 78 -3.42 -13.99 -1.26
CA VAL A 78 -4.48 -12.98 -1.14
C VAL A 78 -5.78 -13.63 -0.68
N ALA A 79 -6.61 -12.91 0.06
CA ALA A 79 -7.95 -13.36 0.37
C ALA A 79 -8.84 -13.29 -0.90
N PRO A 80 -9.88 -14.13 -1.03
CA PRO A 80 -10.89 -13.98 -2.08
C PRO A 80 -11.48 -12.56 -2.10
N ASP A 81 -11.66 -11.99 -3.27
CA ASP A 81 -12.12 -10.61 -3.43
C ASP A 81 -12.98 -10.43 -4.68
N TRP A 82 -13.80 -9.40 -4.65
CA TRP A 82 -14.72 -9.00 -5.72
C TRP A 82 -14.71 -7.48 -5.85
N LEU A 83 -14.70 -6.98 -7.07
CA LEU A 83 -15.01 -5.60 -7.39
C LEU A 83 -16.36 -5.59 -8.10
N VAL A 84 -17.34 -4.91 -7.51
CA VAL A 84 -18.72 -4.91 -7.99
C VAL A 84 -19.27 -3.49 -8.10
N GLY A 85 -20.32 -3.30 -8.90
CA GLY A 85 -21.13 -2.10 -8.83
C GLY A 85 -21.83 -2.01 -7.46
N ASN A 86 -22.05 -0.81 -6.96
CA ASN A 86 -22.74 -0.63 -5.68
C ASN A 86 -24.16 -1.23 -5.77
N GLY A 87 -24.48 -2.14 -4.83
CA GLY A 87 -25.73 -2.91 -4.80
C GLY A 87 -25.64 -4.30 -5.45
N GLU A 88 -24.56 -4.64 -6.15
CA GLU A 88 -24.37 -5.95 -6.76
C GLU A 88 -23.75 -6.94 -5.77
N VAL A 89 -24.42 -8.08 -5.54
CA VAL A 89 -23.94 -9.17 -4.69
C VAL A 89 -23.31 -10.25 -5.57
N PRO A 90 -22.02 -10.60 -5.40
CA PRO A 90 -21.41 -11.71 -6.15
C PRO A 90 -22.12 -13.04 -5.89
N ALA A 91 -22.31 -13.84 -6.93
CA ALA A 91 -23.04 -15.11 -6.82
C ALA A 91 -22.28 -16.19 -6.03
N ASP A 92 -20.93 -16.08 -5.99
CA ASP A 92 -20.02 -17.00 -5.33
C ASP A 92 -19.47 -16.47 -4.00
N ILE A 93 -20.14 -15.46 -3.42
CA ILE A 93 -19.70 -14.82 -2.17
C ILE A 93 -19.84 -15.77 -0.97
N GLU A 94 -18.79 -15.85 -0.17
CA GLU A 94 -18.79 -16.59 1.09
C GLU A 94 -18.62 -15.63 2.28
N TYR A 95 -19.61 -15.61 3.17
CA TYR A 95 -19.58 -14.77 4.38
C TYR A 95 -18.72 -15.38 5.50
N PRO A 96 -18.18 -14.57 6.46
CA PRO A 96 -18.24 -13.10 6.47
C PRO A 96 -17.33 -12.44 5.44
N VAL A 97 -17.71 -11.24 5.02
CA VAL A 97 -16.91 -10.39 4.12
C VAL A 97 -16.71 -8.99 4.71
N ILE A 98 -15.77 -8.25 4.15
CA ILE A 98 -15.52 -6.85 4.47
C ILE A 98 -15.58 -6.00 3.21
N THR A 99 -16.28 -4.88 3.26
CA THR A 99 -16.21 -3.84 2.23
C THR A 99 -15.06 -2.90 2.50
N LYS A 100 -14.48 -2.31 1.47
CA LYS A 100 -13.35 -1.37 1.57
C LYS A 100 -13.49 -0.27 0.51
N ALA A 101 -12.94 0.90 0.82
CA ALA A 101 -12.74 1.93 -0.20
C ALA A 101 -11.93 1.36 -1.38
N PHE A 102 -12.31 1.75 -2.59
CA PHE A 102 -11.64 1.30 -3.81
C PHE A 102 -10.18 1.75 -3.87
N SER A 103 -9.91 2.96 -3.38
CA SER A 103 -8.58 3.57 -3.37
C SER A 103 -8.44 4.47 -2.12
N PRO A 104 -7.24 4.71 -1.59
CA PRO A 104 -7.03 5.64 -0.49
C PRO A 104 -7.33 7.11 -0.84
N VAL A 105 -7.40 7.44 -2.14
CA VAL A 105 -7.68 8.80 -2.63
C VAL A 105 -9.05 8.94 -3.28
N GLU A 106 -9.74 7.83 -3.54
CA GLU A 106 -11.10 7.78 -4.10
C GLU A 106 -12.04 7.09 -3.10
N GLY A 107 -13.12 7.73 -2.70
CA GLY A 107 -14.12 7.20 -1.75
C GLY A 107 -13.96 7.74 -0.32
N CYS A 108 -14.85 7.31 0.58
CA CYS A 108 -14.83 7.70 1.98
C CYS A 108 -14.03 6.68 2.80
N TYR A 109 -12.75 6.91 2.98
CA TYR A 109 -11.78 5.98 3.56
C TYR A 109 -12.24 5.21 4.83
N LYS A 110 -13.02 5.85 5.71
CA LYS A 110 -13.55 5.17 6.92
C LYS A 110 -15.03 4.79 6.82
N GLY A 111 -15.79 5.43 5.94
CA GLY A 111 -17.22 5.19 5.74
C GLY A 111 -17.50 3.91 4.97
N ASP A 112 -16.53 3.41 4.19
CA ASP A 112 -16.71 2.26 3.30
C ASP A 112 -16.31 0.92 3.94
N PHE A 113 -15.88 0.92 5.22
CA PHE A 113 -15.48 -0.27 5.96
C PHE A 113 -16.66 -0.88 6.73
N HIS A 114 -17.23 -1.98 6.21
CA HIS A 114 -18.28 -2.74 6.87
C HIS A 114 -17.95 -4.23 6.90
N ILE A 115 -18.01 -4.84 8.08
CA ILE A 115 -17.92 -6.31 8.21
C ILE A 115 -19.34 -6.85 8.14
N CYS A 116 -19.62 -7.69 7.12
CA CYS A 116 -20.93 -8.23 6.82
C CYS A 116 -20.94 -9.74 7.06
N GLN A 117 -21.82 -10.21 7.95
CA GLN A 117 -21.96 -11.62 8.29
C GLN A 117 -22.86 -12.38 7.31
N ASN A 118 -23.67 -11.65 6.53
CA ASN A 118 -24.66 -12.19 5.59
C ASN A 118 -25.00 -11.14 4.52
N GLU A 119 -25.82 -11.56 3.55
CA GLU A 119 -26.24 -10.71 2.44
C GLU A 119 -27.07 -9.48 2.87
N GLU A 120 -27.88 -9.61 3.92
CA GLU A 120 -28.69 -8.49 4.43
C GLU A 120 -27.80 -7.37 4.98
N GLU A 121 -26.74 -7.74 5.71
CA GLU A 121 -25.76 -6.77 6.22
C GLU A 121 -24.96 -6.14 5.08
N LEU A 122 -24.61 -6.90 4.03
CA LEU A 122 -23.92 -6.39 2.87
C LEU A 122 -24.80 -5.38 2.09
N LYS A 123 -26.10 -5.67 1.93
CA LYS A 123 -27.04 -4.72 1.32
C LYS A 123 -27.15 -3.42 2.12
N LYS A 124 -27.19 -3.50 3.45
CA LYS A 124 -27.16 -2.30 4.31
C LYS A 124 -25.83 -1.52 4.20
N ALA A 125 -24.72 -2.23 3.99
CA ALA A 125 -23.44 -1.58 3.73
C ALA A 125 -23.45 -0.80 2.40
N PHE A 126 -24.01 -1.38 1.35
CA PHE A 126 -24.17 -0.69 0.06
C PHE A 126 -24.98 0.62 0.18
N ASP A 127 -26.03 0.63 1.00
CA ASP A 127 -26.84 1.85 1.24
C ASP A 127 -26.02 2.98 1.91
N ALA A 128 -24.95 2.63 2.63
CA ALA A 128 -24.08 3.58 3.34
C ALA A 128 -22.85 4.02 2.52
N ILE A 129 -22.51 3.29 1.44
CA ILE A 129 -21.36 3.56 0.60
C ILE A 129 -21.77 4.45 -0.58
N GLU A 130 -21.10 5.59 -0.73
CA GLU A 130 -21.39 6.54 -1.81
C GLU A 130 -20.69 6.22 -3.14
N SER A 131 -19.64 5.37 -3.10
CA SER A 131 -18.87 5.00 -4.29
C SER A 131 -19.70 4.16 -5.26
N GLU A 132 -19.54 4.39 -6.57
CA GLU A 132 -20.16 3.58 -7.63
C GLU A 132 -19.67 2.13 -7.64
N HIS A 133 -18.44 1.90 -7.20
CA HIS A 133 -17.81 0.59 -7.10
C HIS A 133 -17.40 0.29 -5.67
N VAL A 134 -17.61 -0.95 -5.27
CA VAL A 134 -17.29 -1.45 -3.93
C VAL A 134 -16.30 -2.61 -4.06
N PHE A 135 -15.17 -2.50 -3.36
CA PHE A 135 -14.24 -3.61 -3.22
C PHE A 135 -14.65 -4.45 -2.01
N ILE A 136 -15.01 -5.70 -2.26
CA ILE A 136 -15.40 -6.67 -1.24
C ILE A 136 -14.29 -7.69 -1.11
N GLN A 137 -13.97 -8.08 0.13
CA GLN A 137 -12.97 -9.11 0.38
C GLN A 137 -13.47 -10.09 1.45
N LYS A 138 -13.10 -11.37 1.34
CA LYS A 138 -13.34 -12.35 2.41
C LYS A 138 -12.76 -11.80 3.72
N TYR A 139 -13.58 -11.74 4.76
CA TYR A 139 -13.11 -11.33 6.09
C TYR A 139 -12.18 -12.39 6.67
N ILE A 140 -11.00 -11.98 7.07
CA ILE A 140 -10.02 -12.84 7.75
C ILE A 140 -10.07 -12.54 9.23
N ASP A 141 -10.46 -13.54 10.03
CA ASP A 141 -10.39 -13.47 11.50
C ASP A 141 -8.91 -13.55 11.92
N LYS A 142 -8.26 -12.38 11.87
CA LYS A 142 -6.83 -12.27 12.09
C LYS A 142 -6.41 -12.53 13.53
N LYS A 143 -5.30 -13.22 13.70
CA LYS A 143 -4.54 -13.33 14.94
C LYS A 143 -3.70 -12.08 15.20
N THR A 144 -3.08 -11.55 14.12
CA THR A 144 -2.27 -10.34 14.13
C THR A 144 -2.18 -9.72 12.74
N GLU A 145 -1.63 -8.53 12.65
CA GLU A 145 -1.12 -7.94 11.42
C GLU A 145 0.40 -7.99 11.43
N MET A 146 0.97 -8.21 10.28
CA MET A 146 2.41 -8.25 10.05
C MET A 146 2.75 -7.30 8.89
N THR A 147 3.81 -6.54 9.05
CA THR A 147 4.24 -5.57 8.05
C THR A 147 5.72 -5.75 7.76
N TYR A 148 6.08 -5.65 6.50
CA TYR A 148 7.46 -5.43 6.07
C TYR A 148 7.62 -4.00 5.60
N GLU A 149 8.65 -3.31 6.08
CA GLU A 149 9.09 -2.03 5.53
C GLU A 149 10.46 -2.22 4.88
N GLY A 150 10.60 -1.66 3.69
CA GLY A 150 11.79 -1.83 2.87
C GLY A 150 11.90 -0.80 1.77
N PHE A 151 12.80 -1.02 0.85
CA PHE A 151 12.89 -0.24 -0.37
C PHE A 151 13.18 -1.13 -1.59
N SER A 152 12.78 -0.65 -2.76
CA SER A 152 13.11 -1.24 -4.05
C SER A 152 13.87 -0.26 -4.93
N TYR A 153 14.65 -0.80 -5.85
CA TYR A 153 15.52 -0.08 -6.75
C TYR A 153 15.62 -0.78 -8.11
N ASN A 154 16.18 -0.10 -9.09
CA ASN A 154 16.34 -0.63 -10.45
C ASN A 154 15.01 -1.14 -11.03
N HIS A 155 13.99 -0.26 -11.03
CA HIS A 155 12.64 -0.55 -11.51
C HIS A 155 12.01 -1.78 -10.84
N GLY A 156 12.16 -1.89 -9.51
CA GLY A 156 11.62 -2.98 -8.70
C GLY A 156 12.39 -4.30 -8.77
N LYS A 157 13.45 -4.41 -9.60
CA LYS A 157 14.24 -5.64 -9.77
C LYS A 157 15.03 -6.03 -8.53
N GLY A 158 15.40 -5.05 -7.72
CA GLY A 158 16.02 -5.28 -6.43
C GLY A 158 15.15 -4.80 -5.30
N MET A 159 15.13 -5.54 -4.19
CA MET A 159 14.46 -5.14 -2.97
C MET A 159 15.32 -5.41 -1.74
N TYR A 160 15.13 -4.59 -0.72
CA TYR A 160 15.71 -4.76 0.60
C TYR A 160 14.61 -4.61 1.65
N VAL A 161 14.51 -5.54 2.58
CA VAL A 161 13.58 -5.49 3.71
C VAL A 161 14.36 -5.08 4.94
N GLY A 162 14.06 -3.90 5.49
CA GLY A 162 14.77 -3.33 6.64
C GLY A 162 14.23 -3.81 7.97
N VAL A 163 12.92 -3.94 8.09
CA VAL A 163 12.27 -4.30 9.35
C VAL A 163 10.99 -5.09 9.11
N GLN A 164 10.68 -5.96 10.06
CA GLN A 164 9.38 -6.60 10.20
C GLN A 164 8.71 -6.10 11.47
N THR A 165 7.42 -5.81 11.38
CA THR A 165 6.60 -5.47 12.55
C THR A 165 5.43 -6.42 12.68
N HIS A 166 4.87 -6.55 13.88
CA HIS A 166 3.59 -7.20 14.12
C HIS A 166 2.94 -6.61 15.38
N TYR A 167 1.63 -6.70 15.45
CA TYR A 167 0.93 -6.29 16.66
C TYR A 167 1.17 -7.28 17.79
N GLN A 168 1.53 -6.76 18.97
CA GLN A 168 1.66 -7.57 20.18
C GLN A 168 0.30 -8.03 20.71
N TYR A 169 -0.70 -7.12 20.66
CA TYR A 169 -2.08 -7.38 21.03
C TYR A 169 -2.99 -6.34 20.36
N ALA A 170 -4.25 -6.69 20.16
CA ALA A 170 -5.22 -5.79 19.57
C ALA A 170 -5.81 -4.83 20.62
N VAL A 171 -5.92 -3.54 20.25
CA VAL A 171 -6.61 -2.51 21.04
C VAL A 171 -7.78 -1.99 20.21
N LYS A 172 -9.00 -2.25 20.67
CA LYS A 172 -10.22 -1.86 19.96
C LYS A 172 -10.31 -0.33 19.85
N GLY A 173 -10.43 0.17 18.63
CA GLY A 173 -10.60 1.60 18.35
C GLY A 173 -9.32 2.44 18.40
N TYR A 174 -8.16 1.82 18.60
CA TYR A 174 -6.85 2.48 18.63
C TYR A 174 -5.82 1.70 17.85
N TYR A 175 -4.68 2.34 17.54
CA TYR A 175 -3.51 1.63 17.03
C TYR A 175 -3.00 0.65 18.09
N SER A 176 -2.79 -0.58 17.67
CA SER A 176 -2.24 -1.61 18.57
C SER A 176 -0.73 -1.42 18.74
N PRO A 177 -0.17 -1.76 19.90
CA PRO A 177 1.27 -1.72 20.10
C PRO A 177 2.01 -2.65 19.13
N LEU A 178 3.02 -2.11 18.47
CA LEU A 178 3.86 -2.84 17.52
C LEU A 178 5.11 -3.40 18.21
N GLN A 179 5.51 -4.57 17.77
CA GLN A 179 6.82 -5.13 18.02
C GLN A 179 7.64 -5.08 16.72
N TYR A 180 8.86 -4.57 16.82
CA TYR A 180 9.80 -4.52 15.71
C TYR A 180 10.81 -5.64 15.84
N CYS A 181 11.19 -6.26 14.74
CA CYS A 181 12.24 -7.26 14.72
C CYS A 181 12.99 -7.25 13.38
N GLN A 182 14.12 -7.92 13.37
CA GLN A 182 14.82 -8.23 12.13
C GLN A 182 13.88 -9.00 11.20
N PRO A 183 13.83 -8.65 9.90
CA PRO A 183 12.90 -9.26 8.98
C PRO A 183 13.21 -10.75 8.80
N ARG A 184 12.16 -11.56 8.82
CA ARG A 184 12.22 -13.00 8.56
C ARG A 184 11.31 -13.31 7.38
N VAL A 185 11.74 -12.86 6.20
CA VAL A 185 11.03 -13.16 4.96
C VAL A 185 11.56 -14.49 4.44
N ASP A 186 10.69 -15.49 4.27
CA ASP A 186 11.14 -16.72 3.62
C ASP A 186 11.47 -16.46 2.14
N ALA A 187 12.38 -17.27 1.58
CA ALA A 187 12.92 -17.06 0.24
C ALA A 187 11.85 -17.09 -0.86
N GLU A 188 10.81 -17.90 -0.70
CA GLU A 188 9.72 -17.99 -1.69
C GLU A 188 8.83 -16.73 -1.64
N LEU A 189 8.47 -16.27 -0.45
CA LEU A 189 7.73 -15.03 -0.30
C LEU A 189 8.53 -13.84 -0.83
N GLN A 190 9.83 -13.77 -0.50
CA GLN A 190 10.71 -12.70 -0.99
C GLN A 190 10.76 -12.67 -2.51
N LYS A 191 10.89 -13.82 -3.17
CA LYS A 191 10.88 -13.94 -4.62
C LYS A 191 9.56 -13.43 -5.23
N LYS A 192 8.43 -13.79 -4.63
CA LYS A 192 7.09 -13.33 -5.06
C LYS A 192 6.92 -11.83 -4.91
N LEU A 193 7.32 -11.28 -3.77
CA LEU A 193 7.26 -9.83 -3.52
C LEU A 193 8.18 -9.06 -4.47
N ASN A 194 9.38 -9.57 -4.73
CA ASN A 194 10.29 -8.96 -5.69
C ASN A 194 9.70 -8.94 -7.10
N ALA A 195 9.10 -10.04 -7.55
CA ALA A 195 8.44 -10.12 -8.86
C ALA A 195 7.23 -9.17 -8.94
N MET A 196 6.47 -9.01 -7.86
CA MET A 196 5.38 -8.02 -7.75
C MET A 196 5.92 -6.58 -7.88
N LEU A 197 6.98 -6.24 -7.15
CA LEU A 197 7.61 -4.91 -7.22
C LEU A 197 8.23 -4.62 -8.60
N GLU A 198 8.79 -5.64 -9.26
CA GLU A 198 9.31 -5.54 -10.63
C GLU A 198 8.18 -5.28 -11.65
N GLU A 199 7.02 -5.96 -11.53
CA GLU A 199 5.85 -5.65 -12.37
C GLU A 199 5.36 -4.22 -12.14
N ILE A 200 5.30 -3.75 -10.89
CA ILE A 200 4.96 -2.36 -10.56
C ILE A 200 6.00 -1.40 -11.14
N GLY A 201 7.26 -1.80 -11.16
CA GLY A 201 8.40 -0.97 -11.55
C GLY A 201 8.80 0.03 -10.46
N PHE A 202 8.43 -0.21 -9.20
CA PHE A 202 8.55 0.76 -8.12
C PHE A 202 10.00 0.94 -7.65
N GLU A 203 10.41 2.19 -7.55
CA GLU A 203 11.65 2.63 -6.92
C GLU A 203 11.33 3.57 -5.76
N GLY A 204 11.70 3.20 -4.56
CA GLY A 204 11.44 3.98 -3.35
C GLY A 204 11.20 3.11 -2.13
N ILE A 205 10.83 3.77 -1.05
CA ILE A 205 10.47 3.11 0.21
C ILE A 205 9.02 2.67 0.16
N TRP A 206 8.78 1.46 0.63
CA TRP A 206 7.46 0.85 0.68
C TRP A 206 7.22 0.16 2.02
N GLU A 207 5.95 0.02 2.35
CA GLU A 207 5.44 -0.79 3.44
C GLU A 207 4.44 -1.80 2.87
N ILE A 208 4.69 -3.08 3.07
CA ILE A 208 3.81 -4.17 2.63
C ILE A 208 3.18 -4.82 3.86
N GLU A 209 1.84 -4.83 3.90
CA GLU A 209 1.06 -5.30 5.03
C GLU A 209 0.40 -6.64 4.74
N PHE A 210 0.34 -7.49 5.77
CA PHE A 210 -0.32 -8.79 5.76
C PHE A 210 -1.24 -8.97 6.95
N LEU A 211 -2.36 -9.62 6.72
CA LEU A 211 -3.13 -10.26 7.80
C LEU A 211 -2.55 -11.64 8.07
N VAL A 212 -2.48 -12.02 9.34
CA VAL A 212 -2.07 -13.37 9.76
C VAL A 212 -3.26 -13.99 10.48
N ASP A 213 -3.78 -15.11 9.98
CA ASP A 213 -4.90 -15.82 10.61
C ASP A 213 -4.46 -16.72 11.80
N LYS A 214 -5.42 -17.43 12.40
CA LYS A 214 -5.18 -18.29 13.54
C LYS A 214 -4.32 -19.53 13.22
N ASP A 215 -4.25 -19.90 11.95
CA ASP A 215 -3.43 -21.00 11.43
C ASP A 215 -2.06 -20.53 10.91
N ASP A 216 -1.68 -19.29 11.24
CA ASP A 216 -0.43 -18.64 10.80
C ASP A 216 -0.31 -18.45 9.26
N LYS A 217 -1.43 -18.51 8.52
CA LYS A 217 -1.46 -18.16 7.11
C LYS A 217 -1.44 -16.65 6.95
N ILE A 218 -0.65 -16.19 5.99
CA ILE A 218 -0.57 -14.78 5.64
C ILE A 218 -1.46 -14.47 4.45
N TYR A 219 -2.05 -13.27 4.47
CA TYR A 219 -2.83 -12.73 3.36
C TYR A 219 -2.40 -11.30 3.11
N PHE A 220 -1.96 -11.01 1.90
CA PHE A 220 -1.60 -9.65 1.49
C PHE A 220 -2.78 -8.70 1.70
N LEU A 221 -2.52 -7.60 2.37
CA LEU A 221 -3.51 -6.58 2.67
C LEU A 221 -3.38 -5.39 1.73
N GLU A 222 -2.20 -4.77 1.73
CA GLU A 222 -1.90 -3.61 0.88
C GLU A 222 -0.39 -3.35 0.79
N ILE A 223 -0.03 -2.46 -0.10
CA ILE A 223 1.28 -1.81 -0.15
C ILE A 223 1.10 -0.30 -0.08
N ASN A 224 1.87 0.35 0.76
CA ASN A 224 1.99 1.79 0.86
C ASN A 224 3.30 2.22 0.18
N PHE A 225 3.20 3.09 -0.82
CA PHE A 225 4.34 3.56 -1.62
C PHE A 225 4.99 4.80 -0.99
N ARG A 226 5.24 4.76 0.32
CA ARG A 226 5.73 5.86 1.13
C ARG A 226 6.35 5.35 2.43
N HIS A 227 6.96 6.27 3.17
CA HIS A 227 7.38 5.98 4.53
C HIS A 227 6.19 5.59 5.42
N ALA A 228 6.38 4.55 6.22
CA ALA A 228 5.47 4.22 7.31
C ALA A 228 5.58 5.25 8.46
N THR A 229 4.53 5.35 9.28
CA THR A 229 4.55 6.20 10.47
C THR A 229 5.66 5.80 11.45
N TRP A 230 6.07 4.54 11.41
CA TRP A 230 7.14 3.94 12.22
C TRP A 230 8.45 3.70 11.45
N GLY A 231 8.70 4.43 10.35
CA GLY A 231 9.90 4.27 9.50
C GLY A 231 11.23 4.27 10.24
N TYR A 232 11.30 4.96 11.41
CA TYR A 232 12.47 4.93 12.28
C TYR A 232 12.71 3.55 12.94
N SER A 233 11.74 2.65 12.91
CA SER A 233 11.83 1.31 13.51
C SER A 233 12.96 0.46 12.89
N SER A 234 13.26 0.64 11.62
CA SER A 234 14.35 -0.02 10.92
C SER A 234 15.71 0.29 11.55
N ASN A 235 15.93 1.56 11.98
CA ASN A 235 17.14 1.96 12.72
C ASN A 235 17.21 1.25 14.07
N VAL A 236 16.08 1.20 14.81
CA VAL A 236 16.01 0.52 16.10
C VAL A 236 16.25 -0.99 15.96
N ALA A 237 15.77 -1.60 14.88
CA ALA A 237 15.99 -3.00 14.54
C ALA A 237 17.44 -3.29 14.06
N GLY A 238 18.26 -2.27 13.86
CA GLY A 238 19.67 -2.42 13.41
C GLY A 238 19.83 -2.63 11.90
N SER A 239 18.81 -2.32 11.12
CA SER A 239 18.79 -2.43 9.65
C SER A 239 18.24 -1.14 9.04
N PRO A 240 18.95 0.00 9.15
CA PRO A 240 18.42 1.30 8.74
C PRO A 240 18.04 1.31 7.25
N LEU A 241 16.89 1.87 6.95
CA LEU A 241 16.50 2.24 5.60
C LEU A 241 17.21 3.53 5.17
N PRO A 242 17.34 3.76 3.86
CA PRO A 242 17.98 4.96 3.32
C PRO A 242 17.30 6.24 3.79
#